data_b14d24e671ee10b9a10317188427ad32
#
_entry.id   b14d24e671ee10b9a10317188427ad32
#
_cell.length_a   1.000
_cell.length_b   1.000
_cell.length_c   1.000
_cell.angle_alpha   90.00
_cell.angle_beta   90.00
_cell.angle_gamma   90.00
#
_symmetry.space_group_name_H-M   'P 1'
#
loop_
_entity.id
_entity.type
_entity.pdbx_description
1 polymer ?
#
loop_
_entity_poly.entity_id
_entity_poly.type
_entity_poly.pdbx_seq_one_letter_code
_entity_poly.pdbx_strand_id
1 'polypeptide(L)'
;MNLFGKKEEEVEGEVKKKGLTNTLGIDLGTLNTVVAKPSGDKFDLYKIPSVVAVKKEDPTYVLAVGEEAKAMLGRTPEDIIAVRPLKKGVIESISQAEALLVYAMDKGSNDAIDSIDRIVVGIPGDASEVEKRAVEDIGKKAGANYVLVISEGLSAAIGAGLPIAEAEGTMVIDLGAGSSDIVVISLGGITDIETIRNGGDDIDKNIVDKVKELYKVEIGIHEAEKAKINVGMVHSSATIEPTKTAAIGKSMETNKPKKVEIDSKLVADAAEPIVVRLIEALALVLERMSPELISGVYNKTVVVGGTSQLKGLKERIYEEVGVPVEISDDPMTVVAKGAAIVAAEPRALEPEVRLKAMK
;
A
#
# COMPACT_ATOMS: atom_id res chain seq x y z
N MET A 1 -46.12 -21.80 49.29
CA MET A 1 -46.51 -22.07 47.89
C MET A 1 -45.63 -21.19 47.02
N ASN A 2 -44.41 -21.66 46.67
CA ASN A 2 -43.43 -20.96 45.86
C ASN A 2 -43.08 -21.82 44.68
N LEU A 3 -43.69 -21.47 43.55
CA LEU A 3 -43.38 -21.98 42.23
C LEU A 3 -42.43 -21.00 41.57
N PHE A 4 -41.23 -21.42 41.30
CA PHE A 4 -40.26 -21.05 40.27
C PHE A 4 -38.83 -21.24 40.78
N GLY A 5 -38.47 -22.52 40.89
CA GLY A 5 -37.06 -22.92 41.02
C GLY A 5 -36.70 -23.70 39.75
N LYS A 6 -36.27 -23.03 38.71
CA LYS A 6 -35.43 -23.61 37.65
C LYS A 6 -34.01 -23.22 37.90
N LYS A 7 -33.18 -24.21 38.24
CA LYS A 7 -31.74 -24.13 38.18
C LYS A 7 -31.36 -23.87 36.71
N GLU A 8 -30.66 -22.76 36.48
CA GLU A 8 -29.85 -22.57 35.30
C GLU A 8 -28.63 -23.48 35.45
N GLU A 9 -28.61 -24.55 34.69
CA GLU A 9 -27.38 -25.32 34.44
C GLU A 9 -26.44 -24.42 33.63
N GLU A 10 -25.40 -23.94 34.29
CA GLU A 10 -24.24 -23.36 33.61
C GLU A 10 -23.60 -24.44 32.76
N VAL A 11 -23.85 -24.39 31.44
CA VAL A 11 -23.06 -25.12 30.45
C VAL A 11 -21.77 -24.31 30.27
N GLU A 12 -20.84 -24.49 31.18
CA GLU A 12 -19.42 -24.19 30.94
C GLU A 12 -18.87 -25.13 29.88
N GLY A 13 -19.21 -24.87 28.64
CA GLY A 13 -18.44 -25.36 27.52
C GLY A 13 -17.18 -24.50 27.41
N GLU A 14 -16.07 -24.96 27.94
CA GLU A 14 -14.72 -24.49 27.55
C GLU A 14 -14.59 -24.67 26.03
N VAL A 15 -14.98 -23.66 25.27
CA VAL A 15 -14.51 -23.49 23.90
C VAL A 15 -13.02 -23.18 24.06
N LYS A 16 -12.18 -24.22 24.08
CA LYS A 16 -10.74 -24.09 23.90
C LYS A 16 -10.58 -23.19 22.67
N LYS A 17 -10.15 -21.94 22.88
CA LYS A 17 -9.69 -21.05 21.85
C LYS A 17 -8.51 -21.75 21.16
N LYS A 18 -8.77 -22.48 20.10
CA LYS A 18 -7.73 -22.86 19.16
C LYS A 18 -7.32 -21.55 18.53
N GLY A 19 -6.28 -20.92 19.06
CA GLY A 19 -5.73 -19.71 18.45
C GLY A 19 -5.48 -20.00 16.98
N LEU A 20 -5.89 -19.11 16.10
CA LEU A 20 -5.56 -19.20 14.69
C LEU A 20 -4.04 -19.17 14.58
N THR A 21 -3.44 -20.25 14.10
CA THR A 21 -1.99 -20.46 14.17
C THR A 21 -1.26 -20.01 12.92
N ASN A 22 -1.99 -19.84 11.80
CA ASN A 22 -1.39 -19.46 10.54
C ASN A 22 -2.26 -18.40 9.84
N THR A 23 -2.02 -17.13 10.19
CA THR A 23 -2.74 -15.98 9.64
C THR A 23 -1.77 -15.01 8.97
N LEU A 24 -2.20 -14.39 7.87
CA LEU A 24 -1.38 -13.45 7.11
C LEU A 24 -2.13 -12.13 6.87
N GLY A 25 -1.44 -11.02 7.01
CA GLY A 25 -1.85 -9.73 6.48
C GLY A 25 -1.09 -9.46 5.17
N ILE A 26 -1.79 -9.07 4.14
CA ILE A 26 -1.21 -8.85 2.82
C ILE A 26 -1.61 -7.47 2.32
N ASP A 27 -0.62 -6.67 1.99
CA ASP A 27 -0.77 -5.43 1.21
C ASP A 27 -0.47 -5.77 -0.26
N LEU A 28 -1.50 -5.74 -1.10
CA LEU A 28 -1.38 -6.07 -2.52
C LEU A 28 -1.08 -4.81 -3.34
N GLY A 29 0.11 -4.24 -3.14
CA GLY A 29 0.49 -2.96 -3.73
C GLY A 29 0.95 -3.04 -5.19
N THR A 30 0.88 -1.91 -5.89
CA THR A 30 1.27 -1.77 -7.31
C THR A 30 2.75 -2.07 -7.57
N LEU A 31 3.66 -1.66 -6.68
CA LEU A 31 5.10 -1.84 -6.83
C LEU A 31 5.62 -3.05 -6.06
N ASN A 32 5.16 -3.21 -4.84
CA ASN A 32 5.52 -4.31 -3.97
C ASN A 32 4.27 -4.85 -3.28
N THR A 33 4.20 -6.16 -3.18
CA THR A 33 3.27 -6.86 -2.29
C THR A 33 4.00 -7.12 -0.99
N VAL A 34 3.40 -6.75 0.13
CA VAL A 34 3.99 -6.96 1.47
C VAL A 34 3.15 -7.97 2.22
N VAL A 35 3.79 -8.97 2.79
CA VAL A 35 3.15 -9.95 3.67
C VAL A 35 3.66 -9.75 5.08
N ALA A 36 2.76 -9.69 6.04
CA ALA A 36 3.04 -9.66 7.46
C ALA A 36 2.44 -10.91 8.12
N LYS A 37 3.29 -11.70 8.79
CA LYS A 37 2.89 -12.85 9.61
C LYS A 37 3.08 -12.50 11.07
N PRO A 38 2.06 -12.63 11.93
CA PRO A 38 2.21 -12.45 13.36
C PRO A 38 3.21 -13.45 13.96
N SER A 39 4.16 -12.98 14.77
CA SER A 39 5.22 -13.76 15.40
C SER A 39 5.47 -13.23 16.82
N GLY A 40 4.67 -13.70 17.80
CA GLY A 40 4.64 -13.12 19.15
C GLY A 40 4.18 -11.67 19.12
N ASP A 41 4.99 -10.77 19.69
CA ASP A 41 4.73 -9.31 19.69
C ASP A 41 5.27 -8.60 18.45
N LYS A 42 5.77 -9.35 17.47
CA LYS A 42 6.37 -8.83 16.24
C LYS A 42 5.69 -9.40 14.99
N PHE A 43 6.20 -8.98 13.84
CA PHE A 43 5.79 -9.51 12.53
C PHE A 43 7.00 -10.00 11.76
N ASP A 44 6.89 -11.18 11.17
CA ASP A 44 7.78 -11.58 10.08
C ASP A 44 7.28 -10.94 8.81
N LEU A 45 8.14 -10.17 8.14
CA LEU A 45 7.77 -9.33 6.99
C LEU A 45 8.44 -9.84 5.71
N TYR A 46 7.66 -9.99 4.66
CA TYR A 46 8.13 -10.39 3.35
C TYR A 46 7.72 -9.31 2.33
N LYS A 47 8.71 -8.68 1.72
CA LYS A 47 8.49 -7.68 0.65
C LYS A 47 8.78 -8.34 -0.68
N ILE A 48 7.79 -8.39 -1.53
CA ILE A 48 7.80 -9.09 -2.82
C ILE A 48 7.52 -8.07 -3.92
N PRO A 49 8.39 -7.91 -4.91
CA PRO A 49 8.06 -7.08 -6.08
C PRO A 49 6.79 -7.57 -6.76
N SER A 50 5.84 -6.69 -7.00
CA SER A 50 4.59 -6.99 -7.71
C SER A 50 4.83 -7.13 -9.22
N VAL A 51 5.65 -8.11 -9.60
CA VAL A 51 6.02 -8.40 -10.98
C VAL A 51 5.82 -9.87 -11.27
N VAL A 52 5.28 -10.17 -12.46
CA VAL A 52 5.08 -11.52 -12.97
C VAL A 52 5.65 -11.61 -14.38
N ALA A 53 6.45 -12.62 -14.66
CA ALA A 53 6.92 -12.92 -16.02
C ALA A 53 6.06 -14.01 -16.61
N VAL A 54 5.55 -13.78 -17.82
CA VAL A 54 4.62 -14.68 -18.52
C VAL A 54 5.07 -14.87 -19.97
N LYS A 55 4.58 -15.94 -20.60
CA LYS A 55 4.72 -16.09 -22.05
C LYS A 55 3.85 -15.07 -22.77
N LYS A 56 4.38 -14.45 -23.82
CA LYS A 56 3.67 -13.43 -24.58
C LYS A 56 2.44 -14.01 -25.33
N GLU A 57 2.57 -15.22 -25.83
CA GLU A 57 1.50 -15.92 -26.56
C GLU A 57 0.42 -16.49 -25.62
N ASP A 58 0.78 -16.77 -24.37
CA ASP A 58 -0.12 -17.26 -23.33
C ASP A 58 0.17 -16.52 -21.99
N PRO A 59 -0.47 -15.37 -21.75
CA PRO A 59 -0.27 -14.59 -20.54
C PRO A 59 -0.73 -15.28 -19.24
N THR A 60 -1.37 -16.44 -19.33
CA THR A 60 -1.71 -17.27 -18.17
C THR A 60 -0.56 -18.20 -17.75
N TYR A 61 0.40 -18.43 -18.66
CA TYR A 61 1.57 -19.26 -18.37
C TYR A 61 2.64 -18.44 -17.64
N VAL A 62 2.67 -18.58 -16.34
CA VAL A 62 3.61 -17.87 -15.44
C VAL A 62 4.96 -18.58 -15.46
N LEU A 63 6.02 -17.80 -15.68
CA LEU A 63 7.42 -18.26 -15.70
C LEU A 63 8.15 -17.90 -14.41
N ALA A 64 7.90 -16.72 -13.86
CA ALA A 64 8.53 -16.24 -12.63
C ALA A 64 7.63 -15.20 -11.93
N VAL A 65 7.82 -15.03 -10.62
CA VAL A 65 7.12 -14.06 -9.79
C VAL A 65 8.11 -13.38 -8.85
N GLY A 66 7.85 -12.14 -8.48
CA GLY A 66 8.64 -11.40 -7.49
C GLY A 66 10.02 -10.99 -8.01
N GLU A 67 11.08 -11.26 -7.23
CA GLU A 67 12.44 -10.82 -7.56
C GLU A 67 12.97 -11.39 -8.88
N GLU A 68 12.66 -12.65 -9.17
CA GLU A 68 13.07 -13.27 -10.45
C GLU A 68 12.41 -12.56 -11.62
N ALA A 69 11.10 -12.29 -11.56
CA ALA A 69 10.40 -11.58 -12.60
C ALA A 69 10.85 -10.11 -12.71
N LYS A 70 11.15 -9.45 -11.57
CA LYS A 70 11.69 -8.09 -11.55
C LYS A 70 13.02 -7.99 -12.28
N ALA A 71 13.91 -8.97 -12.11
CA ALA A 71 15.19 -9.01 -12.82
C ALA A 71 15.03 -9.08 -14.35
N MET A 72 13.87 -9.55 -14.83
CA MET A 72 13.54 -9.65 -16.26
C MET A 72 12.96 -8.36 -16.86
N LEU A 73 12.50 -7.40 -16.04
CA LEU A 73 11.89 -6.16 -16.54
C LEU A 73 12.81 -5.41 -17.51
N GLY A 74 12.32 -5.17 -18.73
CA GLY A 74 13.07 -4.49 -19.79
C GLY A 74 14.26 -5.28 -20.37
N ARG A 75 14.37 -6.59 -20.06
CA ARG A 75 15.49 -7.46 -20.47
C ARG A 75 15.03 -8.80 -21.00
N THR A 76 13.73 -8.99 -21.22
CA THR A 76 13.15 -10.24 -21.67
C THR A 76 13.40 -10.49 -23.15
N PRO A 77 13.57 -11.77 -23.59
CA PRO A 77 13.44 -12.17 -24.98
C PRO A 77 12.05 -11.81 -25.55
N GLU A 78 11.89 -11.91 -26.86
CA GLU A 78 10.66 -11.49 -27.56
C GLU A 78 9.41 -12.30 -27.18
N ASP A 79 9.58 -13.54 -26.72
CA ASP A 79 8.52 -14.47 -26.32
C ASP A 79 8.10 -14.36 -24.85
N ILE A 80 8.80 -13.56 -24.04
CA ILE A 80 8.54 -13.35 -22.60
C ILE A 80 8.24 -11.89 -22.33
N ILE A 81 7.26 -11.64 -21.50
CA ILE A 81 6.99 -10.31 -20.94
C ILE A 81 6.97 -10.35 -19.42
N ALA A 82 7.68 -9.41 -18.80
CA ALA A 82 7.59 -9.15 -17.37
C ALA A 82 6.68 -7.92 -17.16
N VAL A 83 5.63 -8.10 -16.39
CA VAL A 83 4.58 -7.09 -16.19
C VAL A 83 4.22 -6.95 -14.71
N ARG A 84 3.61 -5.83 -14.34
CA ARG A 84 2.96 -5.64 -13.04
C ARG A 84 1.49 -6.01 -13.17
N PRO A 85 0.97 -6.95 -12.36
CA PRO A 85 -0.44 -7.34 -12.36
C PRO A 85 -1.39 -6.21 -11.94
N LEU A 86 -0.86 -5.26 -11.14
CA LEU A 86 -1.59 -4.10 -10.67
C LEU A 86 -0.99 -2.84 -11.27
N LYS A 87 -1.86 -1.90 -11.63
CA LYS A 87 -1.49 -0.59 -12.12
C LYS A 87 -2.41 0.48 -11.55
N LYS A 88 -1.82 1.51 -10.98
CA LYS A 88 -2.56 2.59 -10.31
C LYS A 88 -3.57 2.06 -9.27
N GLY A 89 -3.20 1.04 -8.51
CA GLY A 89 -4.05 0.41 -7.52
C GLY A 89 -5.13 -0.52 -8.07
N VAL A 90 -5.23 -0.72 -9.40
CA VAL A 90 -6.23 -1.58 -10.05
C VAL A 90 -5.61 -2.88 -10.55
N ILE A 91 -6.32 -3.99 -10.42
CA ILE A 91 -5.92 -5.26 -11.01
C ILE A 91 -6.15 -5.22 -12.51
N GLU A 92 -5.06 -5.25 -13.31
CA GLU A 92 -5.16 -5.31 -14.77
C GLU A 92 -5.33 -6.75 -15.29
N SER A 93 -4.79 -7.72 -14.56
CA SER A 93 -4.89 -9.14 -14.95
C SER A 93 -5.14 -10.03 -13.73
N ILE A 94 -6.32 -10.65 -13.69
CA ILE A 94 -6.71 -11.53 -12.59
C ILE A 94 -5.77 -12.73 -12.46
N SER A 95 -5.40 -13.39 -13.57
CA SER A 95 -4.51 -14.57 -13.53
C SER A 95 -3.11 -14.24 -13.02
N GLN A 96 -2.59 -13.07 -13.37
CA GLN A 96 -1.28 -12.62 -12.90
C GLN A 96 -1.32 -12.15 -11.44
N ALA A 97 -2.41 -11.49 -11.01
CA ALA A 97 -2.64 -11.14 -9.62
C ALA A 97 -2.81 -12.39 -8.75
N GLU A 98 -3.49 -13.43 -9.28
CA GLU A 98 -3.59 -14.74 -8.64
C GLU A 98 -2.20 -15.34 -8.40
N ALA A 99 -1.36 -15.40 -9.43
CA ALA A 99 0.00 -15.94 -9.32
C ALA A 99 0.83 -15.16 -8.27
N LEU A 100 0.70 -13.83 -8.24
CA LEU A 100 1.38 -12.99 -7.26
C LEU A 100 0.88 -13.25 -5.84
N LEU A 101 -0.44 -13.34 -5.64
CA LEU A 101 -1.03 -13.57 -4.32
C LEU A 101 -0.70 -14.98 -3.80
N VAL A 102 -0.78 -16.01 -4.66
CA VAL A 102 -0.38 -17.38 -4.32
C VAL A 102 1.09 -17.41 -3.88
N TYR A 103 1.97 -16.78 -4.65
CA TYR A 103 3.40 -16.67 -4.30
C TYR A 103 3.62 -15.92 -2.97
N ALA A 104 2.87 -14.86 -2.73
CA ALA A 104 2.95 -14.10 -1.49
C ALA A 104 2.50 -14.93 -0.28
N MET A 105 1.41 -15.68 -0.42
CA MET A 105 0.90 -16.60 0.60
C MET A 105 1.89 -17.72 0.91
N ASP A 106 2.50 -18.30 -0.13
CA ASP A 106 3.53 -19.34 0.02
C ASP A 106 4.73 -18.84 0.83
N LYS A 107 5.25 -17.66 0.48
CA LYS A 107 6.35 -17.02 1.24
C LYS A 107 5.96 -16.73 2.70
N GLY A 108 4.77 -16.20 2.95
CA GLY A 108 4.30 -15.90 4.30
C GLY A 108 3.99 -17.14 5.14
N SER A 109 3.60 -18.25 4.51
CA SER A 109 3.27 -19.50 5.19
C SER A 109 4.49 -20.40 5.45
N ASN A 110 5.69 -20.03 4.96
CA ASN A 110 6.88 -20.87 4.97
C ASN A 110 6.65 -22.21 4.25
N ASP A 111 6.15 -22.14 3.02
CA ASP A 111 5.84 -23.27 2.13
C ASP A 111 4.75 -24.24 2.67
N ALA A 112 3.91 -23.75 3.61
CA ALA A 112 2.79 -24.50 4.22
C ALA A 112 1.43 -23.85 3.86
N ILE A 113 1.21 -23.56 2.58
CA ILE A 113 0.05 -22.81 2.08
C ILE A 113 -1.30 -23.47 2.43
N ASP A 114 -1.36 -24.81 2.42
CA ASP A 114 -2.57 -25.57 2.74
C ASP A 114 -3.01 -25.45 4.21
N SER A 115 -2.21 -24.82 5.05
CA SER A 115 -2.49 -24.64 6.48
C SER A 115 -2.89 -23.21 6.85
N ILE A 116 -3.11 -22.33 5.87
CA ILE A 116 -3.47 -20.93 6.16
C ILE A 116 -4.92 -20.86 6.64
N ASP A 117 -5.09 -20.44 7.89
CA ASP A 117 -6.42 -20.29 8.48
C ASP A 117 -7.14 -19.06 7.94
N ARG A 118 -6.42 -17.94 7.86
CA ARG A 118 -7.00 -16.67 7.41
C ARG A 118 -5.97 -15.77 6.76
N ILE A 119 -6.39 -15.12 5.68
CA ILE A 119 -5.69 -13.95 5.13
C ILE A 119 -6.59 -12.73 5.20
N VAL A 120 -5.97 -11.58 5.44
CA VAL A 120 -6.61 -10.26 5.26
C VAL A 120 -5.80 -9.51 4.22
N VAL A 121 -6.47 -9.06 3.16
CA VAL A 121 -5.82 -8.39 2.02
C VAL A 121 -6.25 -6.93 1.98
N GLY A 122 -5.27 -6.03 2.05
CA GLY A 122 -5.45 -4.59 1.82
C GLY A 122 -5.62 -4.32 0.33
N ILE A 123 -6.60 -3.48 0.00
CA ILE A 123 -6.82 -2.96 -1.36
C ILE A 123 -7.18 -1.47 -1.27
N PRO A 124 -7.00 -0.69 -2.34
CA PRO A 124 -7.40 0.72 -2.38
C PRO A 124 -8.86 0.92 -1.95
N GLY A 125 -9.11 2.04 -1.30
CA GLY A 125 -10.42 2.28 -0.68
C GLY A 125 -11.57 2.48 -1.66
N ASP A 126 -11.28 2.87 -2.92
CA ASP A 126 -12.24 3.01 -4.01
C ASP A 126 -12.40 1.75 -4.87
N ALA A 127 -11.80 0.62 -4.44
CA ALA A 127 -11.93 -0.65 -5.16
C ALA A 127 -13.39 -1.08 -5.27
N SER A 128 -13.78 -1.51 -6.47
CA SER A 128 -15.12 -1.98 -6.78
C SER A 128 -15.43 -3.31 -6.07
N GLU A 129 -16.71 -3.60 -5.86
CA GLU A 129 -17.17 -4.88 -5.32
C GLU A 129 -16.72 -6.08 -6.19
N VAL A 130 -16.50 -5.86 -7.49
CA VAL A 130 -15.98 -6.89 -8.40
C VAL A 130 -14.51 -7.19 -8.08
N GLU A 131 -13.71 -6.16 -7.85
CA GLU A 131 -12.29 -6.32 -7.47
C GLU A 131 -12.16 -6.98 -6.10
N LYS A 132 -12.97 -6.57 -5.11
CA LYS A 132 -13.00 -7.20 -3.78
C LYS A 132 -13.30 -8.70 -3.88
N ARG A 133 -14.34 -9.07 -4.62
CA ARG A 133 -14.70 -10.47 -4.85
C ARG A 133 -13.62 -11.25 -5.59
N ALA A 134 -12.97 -10.63 -6.58
CA ALA A 134 -11.87 -11.27 -7.29
C ALA A 134 -10.71 -11.62 -6.33
N VAL A 135 -10.33 -10.71 -5.44
CA VAL A 135 -9.29 -10.97 -4.42
C VAL A 135 -9.72 -12.06 -3.44
N GLU A 136 -10.99 -12.05 -2.98
CA GLU A 136 -11.52 -13.11 -2.11
C GLU A 136 -11.47 -14.48 -2.79
N ASP A 137 -11.90 -14.57 -4.05
CA ASP A 137 -11.94 -15.82 -4.81
C ASP A 137 -10.53 -16.35 -5.07
N ILE A 138 -9.58 -15.45 -5.39
CA ILE A 138 -8.16 -15.79 -5.56
C ILE A 138 -7.59 -16.36 -4.25
N GLY A 139 -7.80 -15.70 -3.13
CA GLY A 139 -7.28 -16.15 -1.84
C GLY A 139 -7.85 -17.51 -1.41
N LYS A 140 -9.15 -17.75 -1.66
CA LYS A 140 -9.78 -19.06 -1.39
C LYS A 140 -9.22 -20.16 -2.29
N LYS A 141 -9.06 -19.89 -3.59
CA LYS A 141 -8.44 -20.82 -4.54
C LYS A 141 -7.00 -21.15 -4.18
N ALA A 142 -6.28 -20.16 -3.63
CA ALA A 142 -4.92 -20.33 -3.17
C ALA A 142 -4.79 -21.15 -1.87
N GLY A 143 -5.89 -21.57 -1.24
CA GLY A 143 -5.90 -22.46 -0.09
C GLY A 143 -6.19 -21.80 1.26
N ALA A 144 -6.48 -20.51 1.33
CA ALA A 144 -6.89 -19.87 2.59
C ALA A 144 -8.31 -20.29 2.98
N ASN A 145 -8.52 -20.71 4.24
CA ASN A 145 -9.83 -21.07 4.76
C ASN A 145 -10.78 -19.85 4.84
N TYR A 146 -10.23 -18.69 5.24
CA TYR A 146 -10.95 -17.43 5.32
C TYR A 146 -10.17 -16.32 4.63
N VAL A 147 -10.84 -15.54 3.81
CA VAL A 147 -10.31 -14.37 3.14
C VAL A 147 -11.17 -13.17 3.51
N LEU A 148 -10.55 -12.11 3.98
CA LEU A 148 -11.19 -10.82 4.24
C LEU A 148 -10.44 -9.76 3.44
N VAL A 149 -11.19 -8.89 2.79
CA VAL A 149 -10.65 -7.72 2.10
C VAL A 149 -10.92 -6.48 2.94
N ILE A 150 -9.92 -5.64 3.12
CA ILE A 150 -9.97 -4.42 3.92
C ILE A 150 -9.43 -3.23 3.12
N SER A 151 -9.94 -2.02 3.37
CA SER A 151 -9.32 -0.80 2.82
C SER A 151 -7.89 -0.62 3.33
N GLU A 152 -6.95 -0.30 2.42
CA GLU A 152 -5.55 0.01 2.76
C GLU A 152 -5.46 1.10 3.84
N GLY A 153 -6.25 2.18 3.72
CA GLY A 153 -6.26 3.25 4.69
C GLY A 153 -6.73 2.83 6.09
N LEU A 154 -7.78 1.99 6.19
CA LEU A 154 -8.22 1.45 7.49
C LEU A 154 -7.17 0.49 8.05
N SER A 155 -6.60 -0.35 7.20
CA SER A 155 -5.51 -1.25 7.58
C SER A 155 -4.29 -0.48 8.07
N ALA A 156 -3.90 0.58 7.37
CA ALA A 156 -2.79 1.46 7.78
C ALA A 156 -3.06 2.14 9.12
N ALA A 157 -4.29 2.60 9.37
CA ALA A 157 -4.67 3.19 10.67
C ALA A 157 -4.49 2.19 11.82
N ILE A 158 -4.93 0.94 11.63
CA ILE A 158 -4.75 -0.14 12.60
C ILE A 158 -3.27 -0.45 12.81
N GLY A 159 -2.52 -0.58 11.72
CA GLY A 159 -1.08 -0.88 11.75
C GLY A 159 -0.23 0.23 12.39
N ALA A 160 -0.65 1.48 12.26
CA ALA A 160 -0.05 2.64 12.90
C ALA A 160 -0.51 2.84 14.36
N GLY A 161 -1.43 2.02 14.86
CA GLY A 161 -1.96 2.13 16.22
C GLY A 161 -2.84 3.35 16.45
N LEU A 162 -3.46 3.91 15.42
CA LEU A 162 -4.37 5.04 15.57
C LEU A 162 -5.65 4.61 16.31
N PRO A 163 -6.24 5.50 17.13
CA PRO A 163 -7.42 5.19 17.92
C PRO A 163 -8.71 5.24 17.09
N ILE A 164 -8.85 4.29 16.16
CA ILE A 164 -9.93 4.23 15.17
C ILE A 164 -11.33 4.10 15.76
N ALA A 165 -11.46 3.56 16.99
CA ALA A 165 -12.75 3.37 17.67
C ALA A 165 -13.29 4.66 18.31
N GLU A 166 -12.50 5.70 18.42
CA GLU A 166 -12.91 6.97 19.03
C GLU A 166 -13.83 7.76 18.09
N ALA A 167 -14.67 8.61 18.69
CA ALA A 167 -15.58 9.50 17.94
C ALA A 167 -14.83 10.64 17.24
N GLU A 168 -13.67 11.01 17.78
CA GLU A 168 -12.77 11.98 17.15
C GLU A 168 -12.20 11.41 15.85
N GLY A 169 -12.12 12.25 14.81
CA GLY A 169 -11.58 11.84 13.51
C GLY A 169 -10.09 11.50 13.59
N THR A 170 -9.69 10.48 12.88
CA THR A 170 -8.29 10.21 12.54
C THR A 170 -8.13 10.18 11.04
N MET A 171 -6.97 10.58 10.51
CA MET A 171 -6.72 10.58 9.08
C MET A 171 -5.46 9.78 8.73
N VAL A 172 -5.56 9.00 7.68
CA VAL A 172 -4.42 8.33 7.05
C VAL A 172 -4.26 8.86 5.63
N ILE A 173 -3.04 9.18 5.27
CA ILE A 173 -2.64 9.54 3.92
C ILE A 173 -1.68 8.45 3.44
N ASP A 174 -2.15 7.55 2.60
CA ASP A 174 -1.33 6.50 2.01
C ASP A 174 -0.78 6.94 0.66
N LEU A 175 0.53 7.06 0.55
CA LEU A 175 1.24 7.52 -0.63
C LEU A 175 1.98 6.35 -1.27
N GLY A 176 1.26 5.56 -2.04
CA GLY A 176 1.75 4.39 -2.73
C GLY A 176 2.58 4.70 -3.99
N ALA A 177 2.86 3.65 -4.75
CA ALA A 177 3.54 3.77 -6.05
C ALA A 177 2.56 4.11 -7.17
N GLY A 178 1.37 3.50 -7.17
CA GLY A 178 0.38 3.67 -8.24
C GLY A 178 -0.80 4.55 -7.89
N SER A 179 -1.13 4.68 -6.61
CA SER A 179 -2.25 5.46 -6.07
C SER A 179 -1.84 6.16 -4.78
N SER A 180 -2.65 7.12 -4.39
CA SER A 180 -2.57 7.79 -3.09
C SER A 180 -3.98 7.90 -2.53
N ASP A 181 -4.17 7.45 -1.29
CA ASP A 181 -5.46 7.42 -0.61
C ASP A 181 -5.45 8.33 0.61
N ILE A 182 -6.50 9.13 0.77
CA ILE A 182 -6.75 9.94 1.96
C ILE A 182 -7.99 9.37 2.61
N VAL A 183 -7.87 8.85 3.81
CA VAL A 183 -8.96 8.16 4.51
C VAL A 183 -9.18 8.77 5.88
N VAL A 184 -10.41 9.18 6.16
CA VAL A 184 -10.85 9.70 7.46
C VAL A 184 -11.67 8.61 8.16
N ILE A 185 -11.34 8.35 9.41
CA ILE A 185 -11.92 7.27 10.20
C ILE A 185 -12.45 7.83 11.51
N SER A 186 -13.66 7.41 11.91
CA SER A 186 -14.28 7.74 13.20
C SER A 186 -15.20 6.60 13.60
N LEU A 187 -15.29 6.29 14.89
CA LEU A 187 -16.12 5.21 15.43
C LEU A 187 -15.93 3.86 14.71
N GLY A 188 -14.69 3.56 14.34
CA GLY A 188 -14.31 2.35 13.67
C GLY A 188 -14.77 2.22 12.20
N GLY A 189 -15.31 3.30 11.62
CA GLY A 189 -15.77 3.32 10.23
C GLY A 189 -15.08 4.41 9.41
N ILE A 190 -14.96 4.17 8.11
CA ILE A 190 -14.51 5.19 7.16
C ILE A 190 -15.65 6.19 6.99
N THR A 191 -15.38 7.47 7.31
CA THR A 191 -16.34 8.58 7.17
C THR A 191 -16.15 9.34 5.87
N ASP A 192 -14.92 9.40 5.37
CA ASP A 192 -14.59 10.01 4.11
C ASP A 192 -13.38 9.34 3.46
N ILE A 193 -13.34 9.32 2.14
CA ILE A 193 -12.23 8.77 1.35
C ILE A 193 -12.06 9.56 0.05
N GLU A 194 -10.79 9.81 -0.29
CA GLU A 194 -10.40 10.37 -1.58
C GLU A 194 -9.23 9.57 -2.13
N THR A 195 -9.36 9.05 -3.34
CA THR A 195 -8.32 8.29 -4.03
C THR A 195 -7.82 9.03 -5.24
N ILE A 196 -6.51 9.22 -5.30
CA ILE A 196 -5.80 9.83 -6.44
C ILE A 196 -5.05 8.70 -7.16
N ARG A 197 -5.33 8.50 -8.45
CA ARG A 197 -4.66 7.47 -9.28
C ARG A 197 -3.28 7.95 -9.78
N ASN A 198 -2.51 8.55 -8.86
CA ASN A 198 -1.13 8.97 -9.04
C ASN A 198 -0.30 8.61 -7.81
N GLY A 199 0.97 8.32 -8.02
CA GLY A 199 1.89 7.96 -6.94
C GLY A 199 3.35 8.03 -7.37
N GLY A 200 4.20 7.28 -6.70
CA GLY A 200 5.64 7.25 -6.92
C GLY A 200 6.07 6.88 -8.33
N ASP A 201 5.29 6.04 -9.03
CA ASP A 201 5.56 5.65 -10.42
C ASP A 201 5.41 6.82 -11.40
N ASP A 202 4.52 7.76 -11.11
CA ASP A 202 4.37 8.95 -11.96
C ASP A 202 5.51 9.94 -11.73
N ILE A 203 6.04 10.02 -10.50
CA ILE A 203 7.26 10.79 -10.22
C ILE A 203 8.44 10.21 -11.00
N ASP A 204 8.60 8.87 -11.02
CA ASP A 204 9.68 8.20 -11.77
C ASP A 204 9.59 8.51 -13.27
N LYS A 205 8.39 8.48 -13.86
CA LYS A 205 8.19 8.87 -15.26
C LYS A 205 8.56 10.32 -15.51
N ASN A 206 8.13 11.23 -14.62
CA ASN A 206 8.47 12.64 -14.73
C ASN A 206 9.99 12.88 -14.63
N ILE A 207 10.72 12.08 -13.81
CA ILE A 207 12.18 12.13 -13.75
C ILE A 207 12.79 11.70 -15.09
N VAL A 208 12.31 10.59 -15.69
CA VAL A 208 12.77 10.15 -17.02
C VAL A 208 12.57 11.26 -18.05
N ASP A 209 11.39 11.88 -18.07
CA ASP A 209 11.08 12.93 -19.04
C ASP A 209 11.93 14.20 -18.84
N LYS A 210 12.14 14.63 -17.58
CA LYS A 210 13.00 15.78 -17.28
C LYS A 210 14.47 15.52 -17.62
N VAL A 211 14.98 14.31 -17.34
CA VAL A 211 16.35 13.95 -17.73
C VAL A 211 16.50 13.93 -19.24
N LYS A 212 15.51 13.42 -19.96
CA LYS A 212 15.47 13.43 -21.42
C LYS A 212 15.46 14.87 -21.98
N GLU A 213 14.66 15.72 -21.39
CA GLU A 213 14.53 17.13 -21.80
C GLU A 213 15.83 17.91 -21.55
N LEU A 214 16.39 17.83 -20.34
CA LEU A 214 17.50 18.66 -19.88
C LEU A 214 18.86 18.17 -20.39
N TYR A 215 19.09 16.85 -20.37
CA TYR A 215 20.41 16.27 -20.64
C TYR A 215 20.50 15.56 -22.00
N LYS A 216 19.39 15.43 -22.73
CA LYS A 216 19.29 14.66 -23.98
C LYS A 216 19.77 13.21 -23.79
N VAL A 217 19.36 12.60 -22.65
CA VAL A 217 19.68 11.22 -22.27
C VAL A 217 18.42 10.49 -21.90
N GLU A 218 18.22 9.31 -22.47
CA GLU A 218 17.17 8.39 -22.07
C GLU A 218 17.68 7.47 -20.96
N ILE A 219 17.14 7.61 -19.74
CA ILE A 219 17.37 6.70 -18.61
C ILE A 219 16.24 5.71 -18.50
N GLY A 220 16.53 4.52 -17.95
CA GLY A 220 15.50 3.55 -17.61
C GLY A 220 14.71 3.94 -16.37
N ILE A 221 13.46 3.44 -16.24
CA ILE A 221 12.59 3.72 -15.09
C ILE A 221 13.23 3.33 -13.75
N HIS A 222 14.05 2.28 -13.71
CA HIS A 222 14.77 1.87 -12.51
C HIS A 222 15.86 2.86 -12.08
N GLU A 223 16.50 3.54 -13.04
CA GLU A 223 17.47 4.59 -12.72
C GLU A 223 16.76 5.83 -12.17
N ALA A 224 15.55 6.13 -12.67
CA ALA A 224 14.70 7.20 -12.15
C ALA A 224 14.21 6.89 -10.74
N GLU A 225 13.72 5.67 -10.49
CA GLU A 225 13.32 5.20 -9.15
C GLU A 225 14.47 5.30 -8.15
N LYS A 226 15.67 4.85 -8.53
CA LYS A 226 16.87 5.00 -7.68
C LYS A 226 17.20 6.46 -7.40
N ALA A 227 17.07 7.34 -8.39
CA ALA A 227 17.28 8.77 -8.19
C ALA A 227 16.25 9.35 -7.20
N LYS A 228 14.96 9.01 -7.36
CA LYS A 228 13.91 9.39 -6.41
C LYS A 228 14.22 8.93 -4.98
N ILE A 229 14.64 7.68 -4.80
CA ILE A 229 14.96 7.11 -3.47
C ILE A 229 16.20 7.83 -2.87
N ASN A 230 17.22 8.08 -3.66
CA ASN A 230 18.49 8.61 -3.15
C ASN A 230 18.45 10.12 -2.83
N VAL A 231 17.75 10.91 -3.65
CA VAL A 231 17.78 12.37 -3.58
C VAL A 231 16.38 13.00 -3.59
N GLY A 232 15.32 12.20 -3.35
CA GLY A 232 13.94 12.64 -3.38
C GLY A 232 13.62 13.71 -2.35
N MET A 233 13.01 14.79 -2.83
CA MET A 233 12.46 15.86 -2.01
C MET A 233 11.27 16.49 -2.72
N VAL A 234 10.51 17.29 -1.99
CA VAL A 234 9.48 18.17 -2.52
C VAL A 234 9.83 19.62 -2.25
N HIS A 235 9.22 20.56 -2.97
CA HIS A 235 9.34 21.98 -2.66
C HIS A 235 8.58 22.29 -1.38
N SER A 236 9.27 22.88 -0.41
CA SER A 236 8.72 23.32 0.88
C SER A 236 9.61 24.42 1.46
N SER A 237 9.19 25.05 2.55
CA SER A 237 10.01 26.02 3.30
C SER A 237 11.17 25.36 4.06
N ALA A 238 11.17 24.04 4.18
CA ALA A 238 12.22 23.30 4.88
C ALA A 238 13.59 23.52 4.23
N THR A 239 14.56 23.87 5.04
CA THR A 239 15.96 23.98 4.58
C THR A 239 16.53 22.57 4.44
N ILE A 240 16.55 22.07 3.20
CA ILE A 240 17.09 20.75 2.86
C ILE A 240 18.35 20.96 1.99
N GLU A 241 19.48 20.43 2.47
CA GLU A 241 20.72 20.47 1.69
C GLU A 241 20.56 19.70 0.38
N PRO A 242 20.82 20.33 -0.78
CA PRO A 242 20.73 19.66 -2.07
C PRO A 242 21.69 18.48 -2.14
N THR A 243 21.20 17.35 -2.55
CA THR A 243 21.99 16.13 -2.77
C THR A 243 21.92 15.72 -4.23
N LYS A 244 22.90 14.92 -4.68
CA LYS A 244 23.00 14.48 -6.06
C LYS A 244 23.23 12.98 -6.13
N THR A 245 22.78 12.38 -7.21
CA THR A 245 23.01 10.99 -7.56
C THR A 245 23.34 10.86 -9.04
N ALA A 246 24.00 9.78 -9.43
CA ALA A 246 24.33 9.54 -10.82
C ALA A 246 23.40 8.50 -11.43
N ALA A 247 22.97 8.74 -12.67
CA ALA A 247 22.25 7.78 -13.49
C ALA A 247 23.00 7.55 -14.81
N ILE A 248 22.83 6.37 -15.38
CA ILE A 248 23.40 6.02 -16.69
C ILE A 248 22.25 5.78 -17.66
N GLY A 249 22.33 6.41 -18.81
CA GLY A 249 21.36 6.26 -19.89
C GLY A 249 22.01 6.27 -21.27
N LYS A 250 21.17 6.28 -22.29
CA LYS A 250 21.56 6.36 -23.69
C LYS A 250 21.49 7.81 -24.16
N SER A 251 22.61 8.37 -24.64
CA SER A 251 22.62 9.69 -25.28
C SER A 251 21.78 9.69 -26.55
N MET A 252 20.87 10.63 -26.67
CA MET A 252 20.03 10.79 -27.87
C MET A 252 20.83 11.33 -29.08
N GLU A 253 21.95 11.99 -28.84
CA GLU A 253 22.80 12.57 -29.90
C GLU A 253 23.77 11.55 -30.48
N THR A 254 24.35 10.71 -29.60
CA THR A 254 25.46 9.82 -30.00
C THR A 254 25.07 8.34 -29.97
N ASN A 255 23.89 7.98 -29.41
CA ASN A 255 23.45 6.62 -29.10
C ASN A 255 24.40 5.83 -28.18
N LYS A 256 25.36 6.49 -27.54
CA LYS A 256 26.32 5.88 -26.62
C LYS A 256 25.87 5.98 -25.17
N PRO A 257 26.35 5.12 -24.26
CA PRO A 257 26.13 5.29 -22.85
C PRO A 257 26.66 6.65 -22.36
N LYS A 258 25.86 7.35 -21.57
CA LYS A 258 26.19 8.65 -20.99
C LYS A 258 25.76 8.67 -19.54
N LYS A 259 26.67 9.09 -18.66
CA LYS A 259 26.37 9.34 -17.24
C LYS A 259 25.87 10.78 -17.09
N VAL A 260 24.78 10.92 -16.32
CA VAL A 260 24.20 12.21 -15.93
C VAL A 260 24.12 12.30 -14.42
N GLU A 261 24.16 13.52 -13.89
CA GLU A 261 23.98 13.82 -12.47
C GLU A 261 22.57 14.39 -12.27
N ILE A 262 21.80 13.75 -11.39
CA ILE A 262 20.44 14.13 -11.02
C ILE A 262 20.51 14.72 -9.62
N ASP A 263 20.03 15.93 -9.43
CA ASP A 263 19.96 16.59 -8.12
C ASP A 263 18.54 16.54 -7.53
N SER A 264 18.46 16.88 -6.25
CA SER A 264 17.20 16.91 -5.49
C SER A 264 16.19 17.88 -6.10
N LYS A 265 16.65 18.99 -6.72
CA LYS A 265 15.76 19.99 -7.32
C LYS A 265 15.04 19.41 -8.54
N LEU A 266 15.76 18.69 -9.41
CA LEU A 266 15.15 18.01 -10.55
C LEU A 266 14.06 17.03 -10.07
N VAL A 267 14.35 16.29 -8.98
CA VAL A 267 13.36 15.34 -8.42
C VAL A 267 12.16 16.08 -7.81
N ALA A 268 12.40 17.22 -7.12
CA ALA A 268 11.32 18.06 -6.60
C ALA A 268 10.43 18.60 -7.74
N ASP A 269 11.04 19.11 -8.81
CA ASP A 269 10.31 19.57 -10.00
C ASP A 269 9.54 18.43 -10.70
N ALA A 270 10.01 17.19 -10.60
CA ALA A 270 9.33 16.02 -11.14
C ALA A 270 8.16 15.55 -10.24
N ALA A 271 8.29 15.73 -8.93
CA ALA A 271 7.27 15.37 -7.95
C ALA A 271 6.14 16.41 -7.87
N GLU A 272 6.42 17.68 -8.19
CA GLU A 272 5.49 18.79 -7.99
C GLU A 272 4.07 18.54 -8.54
N PRO A 273 3.86 18.04 -9.78
CA PRO A 273 2.50 17.80 -10.28
C PRO A 273 1.70 16.79 -9.45
N ILE A 274 2.39 15.85 -8.81
CA ILE A 274 1.76 14.82 -7.96
C ILE A 274 1.47 15.39 -6.58
N VAL A 275 2.40 16.18 -6.04
CA VAL A 275 2.25 16.85 -4.74
C VAL A 275 1.11 17.86 -4.78
N VAL A 276 0.99 18.65 -5.84
CA VAL A 276 -0.13 19.60 -6.01
C VAL A 276 -1.48 18.88 -5.98
N ARG A 277 -1.61 17.77 -6.71
CA ARG A 277 -2.85 16.96 -6.68
C ARG A 277 -3.17 16.40 -5.32
N LEU A 278 -2.13 15.96 -4.58
CA LEU A 278 -2.31 15.50 -3.20
C LEU A 278 -2.86 16.62 -2.31
N ILE A 279 -2.29 17.81 -2.41
CA ILE A 279 -2.72 18.99 -1.64
C ILE A 279 -4.16 19.37 -1.99
N GLU A 280 -4.50 19.40 -3.28
CA GLU A 280 -5.88 19.67 -3.75
C GLU A 280 -6.87 18.65 -3.18
N ALA A 281 -6.53 17.37 -3.20
CA ALA A 281 -7.38 16.32 -2.64
C ALA A 281 -7.51 16.42 -1.11
N LEU A 282 -6.42 16.73 -0.40
CA LEU A 282 -6.46 17.00 1.05
C LEU A 282 -7.39 18.19 1.37
N ALA A 283 -7.27 19.27 0.62
CA ALA A 283 -8.14 20.44 0.80
C ALA A 283 -9.61 20.08 0.60
N LEU A 284 -9.95 19.29 -0.41
CA LEU A 284 -11.31 18.80 -0.67
C LEU A 284 -11.84 17.92 0.48
N VAL A 285 -11.03 17.02 1.01
CA VAL A 285 -11.42 16.19 2.16
C VAL A 285 -11.69 17.05 3.39
N LEU A 286 -10.81 18.03 3.68
CA LEU A 286 -10.99 18.94 4.81
C LEU A 286 -12.21 19.84 4.66
N GLU A 287 -12.53 20.32 3.45
CA GLU A 287 -13.69 21.16 3.15
C GLU A 287 -15.03 20.45 3.44
N ARG A 288 -15.13 19.16 3.06
CA ARG A 288 -16.35 18.38 3.26
C ARG A 288 -16.46 17.69 4.61
N MET A 289 -15.37 17.74 5.41
CA MET A 289 -15.32 17.11 6.73
C MET A 289 -16.20 17.83 7.74
N SER A 290 -16.88 17.06 8.60
CA SER A 290 -17.61 17.64 9.76
C SER A 290 -16.64 18.33 10.72
N PRO A 291 -16.98 19.55 11.22
CA PRO A 291 -16.17 20.28 12.20
C PRO A 291 -15.82 19.45 13.44
N GLU A 292 -16.67 18.51 13.86
CA GLU A 292 -16.48 17.65 15.01
C GLU A 292 -15.30 16.70 14.84
N LEU A 293 -14.90 16.38 13.58
CA LEU A 293 -13.78 15.51 13.28
C LEU A 293 -12.45 16.27 13.15
N ILE A 294 -12.49 17.56 12.87
CA ILE A 294 -11.29 18.38 12.57
C ILE A 294 -10.28 18.36 13.71
N SER A 295 -10.74 18.44 14.95
CA SER A 295 -9.85 18.44 16.13
C SER A 295 -9.05 17.14 16.24
N GLY A 296 -9.69 16.01 15.97
CA GLY A 296 -9.02 14.71 15.95
C GLY A 296 -8.06 14.57 14.77
N VAL A 297 -8.49 14.93 13.57
CA VAL A 297 -7.65 14.92 12.37
C VAL A 297 -6.41 15.80 12.54
N TYR A 298 -6.55 17.02 13.12
CA TYR A 298 -5.41 17.88 13.39
C TYR A 298 -4.34 17.23 14.28
N ASN A 299 -4.75 16.38 15.23
CA ASN A 299 -3.84 15.74 16.18
C ASN A 299 -3.42 14.32 15.79
N LYS A 300 -4.14 13.66 14.87
CA LYS A 300 -4.03 12.22 14.61
C LYS A 300 -4.02 11.93 13.11
N THR A 301 -3.12 12.61 12.38
CA THR A 301 -2.90 12.34 10.94
C THR A 301 -1.56 11.67 10.72
N VAL A 302 -1.58 10.51 10.08
CA VAL A 302 -0.38 9.72 9.75
C VAL A 302 -0.25 9.55 8.25
N VAL A 303 0.97 9.73 7.75
CA VAL A 303 1.33 9.49 6.35
C VAL A 303 2.09 8.16 6.24
N VAL A 304 1.67 7.31 5.32
CA VAL A 304 2.23 5.99 5.06
C VAL A 304 2.56 5.82 3.57
N GLY A 305 3.04 4.65 3.19
CA GLY A 305 3.44 4.37 1.80
C GLY A 305 4.86 4.85 1.47
N GLY A 306 5.45 4.28 0.43
CA GLY A 306 6.87 4.54 0.08
C GLY A 306 7.16 5.97 -0.33
N THR A 307 6.18 6.65 -0.96
CA THR A 307 6.31 8.03 -1.44
C THR A 307 6.29 9.05 -0.29
N SER A 308 5.78 8.68 0.90
CA SER A 308 5.81 9.53 2.10
C SER A 308 7.22 9.91 2.57
N GLN A 309 8.24 9.18 2.12
CA GLN A 309 9.64 9.39 2.50
C GLN A 309 10.32 10.53 1.73
N LEU A 310 9.62 11.20 0.82
CA LEU A 310 10.15 12.41 0.16
C LEU A 310 10.40 13.50 1.19
N LYS A 311 11.62 14.01 1.21
CA LYS A 311 12.04 15.06 2.16
C LYS A 311 11.23 16.33 1.94
N GLY A 312 10.81 16.98 3.02
CA GLY A 312 10.02 18.22 2.98
C GLY A 312 8.50 18.02 2.80
N LEU A 313 8.03 16.76 2.71
CA LEU A 313 6.61 16.48 2.48
C LEU A 313 5.73 16.88 3.66
N LYS A 314 6.16 16.63 4.90
CA LYS A 314 5.44 17.05 6.11
C LYS A 314 5.24 18.57 6.14
N GLU A 315 6.33 19.29 5.91
CA GLU A 315 6.37 20.75 5.89
C GLU A 315 5.45 21.28 4.79
N ARG A 316 5.52 20.70 3.59
CA ARG A 316 4.68 21.11 2.46
C ARG A 316 3.19 20.89 2.74
N ILE A 317 2.79 19.76 3.33
CA ILE A 317 1.39 19.51 3.69
C ILE A 317 0.94 20.55 4.73
N TYR A 318 1.73 20.79 5.77
CA TYR A 318 1.38 21.78 6.78
C TYR A 318 1.26 23.21 6.23
N GLU A 319 2.19 23.62 5.35
CA GLU A 319 2.19 24.93 4.70
C GLU A 319 0.92 25.21 3.90
N GLU A 320 0.43 24.19 3.20
CA GLU A 320 -0.68 24.35 2.25
C GLU A 320 -2.07 24.12 2.89
N VAL A 321 -2.19 23.16 3.78
CA VAL A 321 -3.51 22.78 4.34
C VAL A 321 -3.61 22.98 5.87
N GLY A 322 -2.52 23.34 6.54
CA GLY A 322 -2.52 23.65 7.98
C GLY A 322 -2.67 22.43 8.89
N VAL A 323 -2.61 21.20 8.38
CA VAL A 323 -2.71 19.97 9.17
C VAL A 323 -1.32 19.41 9.43
N PRO A 324 -0.89 19.30 10.70
CA PRO A 324 0.36 18.62 11.03
C PRO A 324 0.22 17.12 10.77
N VAL A 325 1.24 16.53 10.17
CA VAL A 325 1.26 15.10 9.84
C VAL A 325 2.49 14.43 10.42
N GLU A 326 2.34 13.14 10.78
CA GLU A 326 3.46 12.30 11.16
C GLU A 326 3.68 11.20 10.10
N ILE A 327 4.94 10.97 9.72
CA ILE A 327 5.27 9.83 8.84
C ILE A 327 5.46 8.63 9.75
N SER A 328 4.81 7.51 9.41
CA SER A 328 4.98 6.25 10.14
C SER A 328 6.46 5.81 10.13
N ASP A 329 6.94 5.23 11.24
CA ASP A 329 8.32 4.73 11.35
C ASP A 329 8.67 3.68 10.28
N ASP A 330 7.68 2.90 9.85
CA ASP A 330 7.85 1.88 8.81
C ASP A 330 6.73 2.00 7.77
N PRO A 331 6.75 3.08 6.97
CA PRO A 331 5.61 3.47 6.14
C PRO A 331 5.29 2.48 5.03
N MET A 332 6.21 1.59 4.66
CA MET A 332 6.02 0.62 3.58
C MET A 332 5.41 -0.72 4.02
N THR A 333 5.28 -0.96 5.32
CA THR A 333 4.80 -2.26 5.84
C THR A 333 3.59 -2.13 6.75
N VAL A 334 3.23 -0.92 7.11
CA VAL A 334 2.18 -0.61 8.09
C VAL A 334 0.81 -1.15 7.64
N VAL A 335 0.48 -1.09 6.36
CA VAL A 335 -0.75 -1.66 5.78
C VAL A 335 -0.80 -3.17 6.02
N ALA A 336 0.26 -3.90 5.64
CA ALA A 336 0.34 -5.34 5.85
C ALA A 336 0.29 -5.72 7.34
N LYS A 337 0.94 -4.93 8.22
CA LYS A 337 0.87 -5.13 9.68
C LYS A 337 -0.55 -4.96 10.21
N GLY A 338 -1.27 -3.92 9.80
CA GLY A 338 -2.67 -3.72 10.18
C GLY A 338 -3.56 -4.86 9.72
N ALA A 339 -3.40 -5.30 8.47
CA ALA A 339 -4.09 -6.47 7.94
C ALA A 339 -3.77 -7.74 8.77
N ALA A 340 -2.52 -7.93 9.21
CA ALA A 340 -2.12 -9.06 10.04
C ALA A 340 -2.73 -9.01 11.44
N ILE A 341 -2.85 -7.82 12.06
CA ILE A 341 -3.58 -7.63 13.33
C ILE A 341 -5.03 -8.09 13.18
N VAL A 342 -5.71 -7.65 12.12
CA VAL A 342 -7.09 -8.06 11.83
C VAL A 342 -7.19 -9.57 11.53
N ALA A 343 -6.20 -10.15 10.87
CA ALA A 343 -6.17 -11.58 10.60
C ALA A 343 -6.03 -12.42 11.87
N ALA A 344 -5.20 -11.98 12.82
CA ALA A 344 -4.97 -12.66 14.08
C ALA A 344 -6.15 -12.51 15.06
N GLU A 345 -6.74 -11.30 15.12
CA GLU A 345 -7.84 -10.98 16.03
C GLU A 345 -9.06 -10.48 15.27
N PRO A 346 -9.96 -11.38 14.83
CA PRO A 346 -11.17 -10.98 14.10
C PRO A 346 -12.10 -10.03 14.86
N ARG A 347 -11.96 -9.98 16.19
CA ARG A 347 -12.69 -9.04 17.06
C ARG A 347 -12.09 -7.62 17.08
N ALA A 348 -10.90 -7.43 16.52
CA ALA A 348 -10.32 -6.09 16.32
C ALA A 348 -11.21 -5.22 15.41
N LEU A 349 -12.05 -5.88 14.62
CA LEU A 349 -13.18 -5.26 13.93
C LEU A 349 -14.46 -5.81 14.59
N GLU A 350 -15.03 -5.15 15.57
CA GLU A 350 -16.36 -5.48 16.08
C GLU A 350 -17.41 -5.54 14.94
N PRO A 351 -18.53 -6.28 15.08
CA PRO A 351 -19.49 -6.50 13.98
C PRO A 351 -19.92 -5.22 13.25
N GLU A 352 -20.02 -4.11 13.98
CA GLU A 352 -20.40 -2.80 13.43
C GLU A 352 -19.29 -2.19 12.56
N VAL A 353 -18.03 -2.44 12.89
CA VAL A 353 -16.87 -2.01 12.13
C VAL A 353 -16.67 -2.87 10.88
N ARG A 354 -16.94 -4.19 10.98
CA ARG A 354 -16.94 -5.12 9.84
C ARG A 354 -17.89 -4.69 8.73
N LEU A 355 -19.13 -4.33 9.08
CA LEU A 355 -20.15 -3.93 8.11
C LEU A 355 -19.82 -2.62 7.40
N LYS A 356 -19.06 -1.73 8.03
CA LYS A 356 -18.63 -0.44 7.44
C LYS A 356 -17.32 -0.54 6.67
N ALA A 357 -16.42 -1.45 7.03
CA ALA A 357 -15.19 -1.70 6.29
C ALA A 357 -15.41 -2.48 4.98
N MET A 358 -16.58 -3.16 4.87
CA MET A 358 -16.98 -3.95 3.69
C MET A 358 -17.92 -3.19 2.75
N LYS A 359 -18.40 -1.98 3.13
CA LYS A 359 -19.21 -1.10 2.27
C LYS A 359 -18.35 -0.08 1.57
#